data_4b091c5630562c0eb9a74339d2ca53eb
#
_entry.id   4b091c5630562c0eb9a74339d2ca53eb
#
_cell.length_a   1.000
_cell.length_b   1.000
_cell.length_c   1.000
_cell.angle_alpha   90.00
_cell.angle_beta   90.00
_cell.angle_gamma   90.00
#
_symmetry.space_group_name_H-M   'P 1'
#
loop_
_entity.id
_entity.type
_entity.pdbx_description
1 polymer ?
#
loop_
_entity_poly.entity_id
_entity_poly.type
_entity_poly.pdbx_seq_one_letter_code
_entity_poly.pdbx_strand_id
1 'polypeptide(L)'
;LTQTPISEYESLRDAENKISYKDVTISEDNDLLKDFAKDTYEIVAKFKPSEKTKKVGFRLRKNQNDTEYTDVIYDLENEKLSIDRSKSGKIISQEFKKINEQSNVKKNEDGSVELHIYVDKASVEVFSSNNTAAGANQIFPTPTSLGASVLVEGDPVKADIDIYPMKSIWTDKEELTDVESVGSMQNENQILYAGDSVELSAYVFPISMDQTITWDVTEGKDVVSIKESEGKAVVTALKSGKATVTASSKSDPSKKKIFTINVKENNFKTNIKKFVNVSGNWTIDGEVLSDSNQSANDFYMSEDAVVNEKSTIEADMSFEKGLVNLIFASKSTDPNGAYCLQFVPGSNRVRLFRMYKDGDIAVGEMSSSISDGAYHHVKIEKEANAVKVYVDDKECLNYTFDANKESDKDFFDIKTGYMGLGLWDGAVSFKNLYVDKKEETKPSEPTKPSEPTKPSEPTKPSETPKTISVTLKGNGG
;
A
#
# COMPACT_ATOMS: atom_id res chain seq x y z
N LEU A 1 25.29 19.72 25.90
CA LEU A 1 25.33 18.30 26.28
C LEU A 1 25.94 17.52 25.13
N THR A 2 26.91 16.66 25.40
CA THR A 2 27.51 15.75 24.39
C THR A 2 27.21 14.31 24.76
N GLN A 3 27.07 13.47 23.74
CA GLN A 3 26.90 12.02 23.87
C GLN A 3 28.02 11.34 23.10
N THR A 4 28.94 10.68 23.79
CA THR A 4 30.11 10.03 23.19
C THR A 4 29.98 8.53 23.37
N PRO A 5 30.27 7.70 22.34
CA PRO A 5 30.41 6.27 22.54
C PRO A 5 31.42 5.95 23.61
N ILE A 6 31.18 4.89 24.36
CA ILE A 6 32.15 4.44 25.38
C ILE A 6 33.41 3.91 24.71
N SER A 7 34.56 4.22 25.26
CA SER A 7 35.89 3.85 24.69
C SER A 7 36.10 2.33 24.63
N GLU A 8 35.41 1.57 25.47
CA GLU A 8 35.44 0.11 25.48
C GLU A 8 35.02 -0.52 24.17
N TYR A 9 34.16 0.15 23.38
CA TYR A 9 33.76 -0.32 22.06
C TYR A 9 34.92 -0.41 21.07
N GLU A 10 35.97 0.39 21.25
CA GLU A 10 37.17 0.30 20.42
C GLU A 10 37.89 -1.05 20.54
N SER A 11 37.78 -1.70 21.69
CA SER A 11 38.35 -3.04 21.91
C SER A 11 37.67 -4.13 21.07
N LEU A 12 36.47 -3.88 20.62
CA LEU A 12 35.70 -4.79 19.77
C LEU A 12 36.00 -4.64 18.27
N ARG A 13 36.76 -3.60 17.87
CA ARG A 13 37.17 -3.41 16.48
C ARG A 13 38.03 -4.57 15.99
N ASP A 14 37.66 -5.13 14.84
CA ASP A 14 38.53 -6.03 14.07
C ASP A 14 39.48 -5.19 13.22
N ALA A 15 40.59 -4.75 13.83
CA ALA A 15 41.52 -3.85 13.18
C ALA A 15 42.26 -4.49 11.98
N GLU A 16 42.36 -5.82 11.93
CA GLU A 16 43.03 -6.56 10.86
C GLU A 16 42.19 -6.51 9.58
N ASN A 17 40.86 -6.49 9.71
CA ASN A 17 39.90 -6.44 8.61
C ASN A 17 39.29 -5.05 8.38
N LYS A 18 39.97 -4.01 8.90
CA LYS A 18 39.58 -2.60 8.67
C LYS A 18 39.59 -2.26 7.20
N ILE A 19 38.54 -1.57 6.76
CA ILE A 19 38.46 -0.94 5.44
C ILE A 19 38.72 0.56 5.62
N SER A 20 39.64 1.14 4.82
CA SER A 20 40.04 2.54 5.00
C SER A 20 40.17 3.24 3.65
N TYR A 21 39.51 4.38 3.53
CA TYR A 21 39.63 5.31 2.41
C TYR A 21 40.11 6.66 2.94
N LYS A 22 41.14 7.24 2.33
CA LYS A 22 41.71 8.52 2.76
C LYS A 22 41.70 9.50 1.60
N ASP A 23 41.23 10.71 1.85
CA ASP A 23 41.09 11.82 0.90
C ASP A 23 40.42 11.41 -0.44
N VAL A 24 39.48 10.44 -0.36
CA VAL A 24 38.78 9.92 -1.53
C VAL A 24 37.73 10.93 -1.97
N THR A 25 37.59 11.12 -3.29
CA THR A 25 36.49 11.93 -3.86
C THR A 25 35.32 11.03 -4.20
N ILE A 26 34.14 11.33 -3.66
CA ILE A 26 32.93 10.53 -3.77
C ILE A 26 31.86 11.37 -4.49
N SER A 27 31.34 10.84 -5.59
CA SER A 27 30.19 11.37 -6.33
C SER A 27 28.91 10.59 -6.03
N GLU A 28 27.78 11.08 -6.54
CA GLU A 28 26.47 10.43 -6.39
C GLU A 28 26.49 9.00 -6.92
N ASP A 29 27.13 8.76 -8.06
CA ASP A 29 27.20 7.44 -8.74
C ASP A 29 28.39 6.57 -8.26
N ASN A 30 28.80 6.70 -6.98
CA ASN A 30 29.91 5.92 -6.48
C ASN A 30 29.53 4.46 -6.19
N ASP A 31 30.53 3.59 -6.35
CA ASP A 31 30.45 2.16 -6.03
C ASP A 31 31.45 1.75 -4.93
N LEU A 32 31.87 2.70 -4.10
CA LEU A 32 32.95 2.56 -3.13
C LEU A 32 32.79 1.35 -2.19
N LEU A 33 31.56 1.03 -1.82
CA LEU A 33 31.22 -0.07 -0.91
C LEU A 33 30.48 -1.22 -1.61
N LYS A 34 30.59 -1.38 -2.93
CA LYS A 34 29.85 -2.39 -3.71
C LYS A 34 30.05 -3.84 -3.21
N ASP A 35 31.26 -4.15 -2.72
CA ASP A 35 31.62 -5.50 -2.24
C ASP A 35 31.50 -5.64 -0.72
N PHE A 36 30.95 -4.61 -0.04
CA PHE A 36 30.78 -4.63 1.40
C PHE A 36 29.63 -5.57 1.80
N ALA A 37 29.93 -6.48 2.75
CA ALA A 37 28.94 -7.46 3.22
C ALA A 37 29.19 -7.79 4.71
N LYS A 38 28.61 -6.99 5.61
CA LYS A 38 28.68 -7.16 7.06
C LYS A 38 27.35 -6.79 7.72
N ASP A 39 27.06 -7.42 8.85
CA ASP A 39 25.87 -7.13 9.66
C ASP A 39 26.19 -6.34 10.95
N THR A 40 27.45 -6.36 11.39
CA THR A 40 27.89 -5.68 12.61
C THR A 40 29.22 -4.97 12.36
N TYR A 41 29.19 -3.64 12.39
CA TYR A 41 30.35 -2.80 12.06
C TYR A 41 30.22 -1.38 12.60
N GLU A 42 31.35 -0.70 12.68
CA GLU A 42 31.47 0.72 12.99
C GLU A 42 31.96 1.48 11.77
N ILE A 43 31.40 2.64 11.51
CA ILE A 43 31.87 3.59 10.50
C ILE A 43 32.32 4.88 11.20
N VAL A 44 33.55 5.34 10.91
CA VAL A 44 34.04 6.64 11.28
C VAL A 44 34.34 7.40 9.99
N ALA A 45 33.50 8.36 9.66
CA ALA A 45 33.60 9.11 8.40
C ALA A 45 33.69 10.62 8.65
N LYS A 46 34.59 11.28 7.91
CA LYS A 46 34.71 12.74 7.86
C LYS A 46 34.58 13.21 6.43
N PHE A 47 33.51 13.92 6.14
CA PHE A 47 33.23 14.52 4.85
C PHE A 47 33.67 16.00 4.82
N LYS A 48 34.25 16.44 3.71
CA LYS A 48 34.66 17.82 3.46
C LYS A 48 33.78 18.38 2.31
N PRO A 49 32.54 18.82 2.59
CA PRO A 49 31.60 19.24 1.56
C PRO A 49 31.98 20.58 0.94
N SER A 50 31.59 20.80 -0.32
CA SER A 50 31.56 22.09 -0.98
C SER A 50 30.28 22.85 -0.63
N GLU A 51 30.16 24.12 -1.11
CA GLU A 51 28.91 24.90 -0.94
C GLU A 51 27.71 24.31 -1.69
N LYS A 52 27.94 23.47 -2.71
CA LYS A 52 26.90 22.83 -3.54
C LYS A 52 26.65 21.38 -3.17
N THR A 53 27.40 20.80 -2.24
CA THR A 53 27.07 19.49 -1.68
C THR A 53 25.83 19.65 -0.81
N LYS A 54 24.78 18.88 -1.09
CA LYS A 54 23.48 18.99 -0.40
C LYS A 54 23.34 17.98 0.73
N LYS A 55 23.69 16.72 0.48
CA LYS A 55 23.59 15.66 1.47
C LYS A 55 24.79 14.75 1.42
N VAL A 56 25.14 14.20 2.59
CA VAL A 56 26.13 13.14 2.75
C VAL A 56 25.62 12.12 3.75
N GLY A 57 26.02 10.86 3.59
CA GLY A 57 25.59 9.82 4.52
C GLY A 57 25.87 8.41 4.03
N PHE A 58 25.11 7.48 4.58
CA PHE A 58 25.25 6.06 4.29
C PHE A 58 23.89 5.38 4.16
N ARG A 59 23.81 4.46 3.21
CA ARG A 59 22.77 3.44 3.12
C ARG A 59 23.32 2.15 3.71
N LEU A 60 22.66 1.63 4.72
CA LEU A 60 23.13 0.56 5.59
C LEU A 60 22.19 -0.62 5.53
N ARG A 61 22.70 -1.83 5.78
CA ARG A 61 21.92 -3.06 5.81
C ARG A 61 21.04 -3.19 4.57
N LYS A 62 21.61 -2.88 3.41
CA LYS A 62 20.88 -2.94 2.13
C LYS A 62 20.94 -4.35 1.52
N ASN A 63 19.85 -4.73 0.84
CA ASN A 63 19.84 -5.89 -0.03
C ASN A 63 20.42 -5.55 -1.43
N GLN A 64 20.62 -6.57 -2.27
CA GLN A 64 21.22 -6.41 -3.58
C GLN A 64 20.41 -5.48 -4.52
N ASN A 65 19.09 -5.45 -4.38
CA ASN A 65 18.20 -4.71 -5.28
C ASN A 65 17.77 -3.33 -4.73
N ASP A 66 18.38 -2.85 -3.66
CA ASP A 66 18.06 -1.58 -2.99
C ASP A 66 16.57 -1.40 -2.63
N THR A 67 15.88 -2.51 -2.36
CA THR A 67 14.47 -2.50 -1.91
C THR A 67 14.33 -2.55 -0.39
N GLU A 68 15.39 -2.95 0.31
CA GLU A 68 15.50 -2.98 1.77
C GLU A 68 16.80 -2.31 2.19
N TYR A 69 16.70 -1.31 3.06
CA TYR A 69 17.84 -0.54 3.59
C TYR A 69 17.44 0.40 4.74
N THR A 70 18.45 0.94 5.43
CA THR A 70 18.32 2.05 6.40
C THR A 70 19.26 3.16 5.96
N ASP A 71 18.76 4.38 5.79
CA ASP A 71 19.57 5.53 5.41
C ASP A 71 19.90 6.39 6.64
N VAL A 72 21.17 6.74 6.81
CA VAL A 72 21.67 7.76 7.75
C VAL A 72 22.18 8.93 6.92
N ILE A 73 21.52 10.09 7.02
CA ILE A 73 21.77 11.24 6.15
C ILE A 73 21.99 12.49 6.98
N TYR A 74 23.03 13.24 6.64
CA TYR A 74 23.23 14.63 7.03
C TYR A 74 22.84 15.54 5.86
N ASP A 75 21.78 16.32 6.04
CA ASP A 75 21.32 17.35 5.11
C ASP A 75 22.01 18.68 5.43
N LEU A 76 22.88 19.10 4.52
CA LEU A 76 23.70 20.31 4.70
C LEU A 76 22.90 21.61 4.53
N GLU A 77 21.87 21.61 3.71
CA GLU A 77 21.00 22.77 3.48
C GLU A 77 20.14 23.07 4.69
N ASN A 78 19.57 22.02 5.30
CA ASN A 78 18.62 22.13 6.40
C ASN A 78 19.26 21.92 7.77
N GLU A 79 20.56 21.62 7.82
CA GLU A 79 21.32 21.29 9.05
C GLU A 79 20.61 20.19 9.87
N LYS A 80 20.28 19.09 9.20
CA LYS A 80 19.53 17.97 9.78
C LYS A 80 20.31 16.67 9.72
N LEU A 81 20.25 15.91 10.81
CA LEU A 81 20.69 14.53 10.86
C LEU A 81 19.46 13.64 10.94
N SER A 82 19.36 12.63 10.09
CA SER A 82 18.22 11.72 10.06
C SER A 82 18.63 10.25 9.98
N ILE A 83 17.81 9.40 10.57
CA ILE A 83 17.80 7.95 10.35
C ILE A 83 16.44 7.59 9.75
N ASP A 84 16.43 7.20 8.48
CA ASP A 84 15.25 6.70 7.79
C ASP A 84 15.27 5.17 7.75
N ARG A 85 14.37 4.56 8.51
CA ARG A 85 14.17 3.11 8.59
C ARG A 85 12.89 2.62 7.91
N SER A 86 12.26 3.46 7.13
CA SER A 86 10.97 3.15 6.47
C SER A 86 11.03 1.94 5.53
N LYS A 87 12.26 1.57 5.11
CA LYS A 87 12.56 0.41 4.27
C LYS A 87 13.53 -0.59 4.93
N SER A 88 13.65 -0.58 6.24
CA SER A 88 14.66 -1.37 6.97
C SER A 88 14.26 -2.84 7.23
N GLY A 89 13.48 -3.46 6.35
CA GLY A 89 13.02 -4.84 6.47
C GLY A 89 11.63 -4.95 7.08
N LYS A 90 11.45 -5.70 8.16
CA LYS A 90 10.13 -5.88 8.78
C LYS A 90 9.63 -4.60 9.43
N ILE A 91 8.54 -4.07 8.92
CA ILE A 91 7.84 -2.90 9.46
C ILE A 91 6.76 -3.39 10.43
N ILE A 92 6.88 -3.02 11.70
CA ILE A 92 6.00 -3.49 12.77
C ILE A 92 4.80 -2.59 13.03
N SER A 93 4.85 -1.33 12.56
CA SER A 93 3.74 -0.36 12.66
C SER A 93 3.98 0.83 11.74
N GLN A 94 2.96 1.67 11.53
CA GLN A 94 3.13 2.93 10.77
C GLN A 94 4.04 3.92 11.53
N GLU A 95 3.98 3.96 12.85
CA GLU A 95 4.86 4.79 13.67
C GLU A 95 6.33 4.37 13.52
N PHE A 96 6.58 3.08 13.27
CA PHE A 96 7.93 2.57 13.01
C PHE A 96 8.55 3.19 11.75
N LYS A 97 7.76 3.57 10.75
CA LYS A 97 8.24 4.19 9.51
C LYS A 97 8.63 5.66 9.68
N LYS A 98 8.30 6.30 10.79
CA LYS A 98 8.63 7.72 11.00
C LYS A 98 10.14 7.90 11.01
N ILE A 99 10.60 8.90 10.26
CA ILE A 99 12.00 9.29 10.22
C ILE A 99 12.38 9.85 11.58
N ASN A 100 13.47 9.36 12.14
CA ASN A 100 14.10 9.94 13.32
C ASN A 100 14.98 11.10 12.85
N GLU A 101 14.55 12.32 13.11
CA GLU A 101 15.20 13.52 12.59
C GLU A 101 15.57 14.47 13.72
N GLN A 102 16.79 14.97 13.68
CA GLN A 102 17.31 16.02 14.55
C GLN A 102 17.68 17.25 13.74
N SER A 103 17.10 18.39 14.11
CA SER A 103 17.34 19.69 13.45
C SER A 103 18.40 20.50 14.18
N ASN A 104 18.96 21.51 13.50
CA ASN A 104 20.00 22.40 13.98
C ASN A 104 21.34 21.67 14.30
N VAL A 105 21.61 20.62 13.58
CA VAL A 105 22.88 19.88 13.67
C VAL A 105 23.93 20.67 12.87
N LYS A 106 24.89 21.27 13.54
CA LYS A 106 25.90 22.13 12.91
C LYS A 106 27.05 21.31 12.34
N LYS A 107 27.64 21.79 11.25
CA LYS A 107 28.96 21.31 10.79
C LYS A 107 30.01 21.59 11.86
N ASN A 108 31.12 20.86 11.80
CA ASN A 108 32.29 21.17 12.59
C ASN A 108 32.83 22.55 12.26
N GLU A 109 33.68 23.16 13.14
CA GLU A 109 34.28 24.49 12.95
C GLU A 109 35.12 24.59 11.67
N ASP A 110 35.70 23.48 11.20
CA ASP A 110 36.45 23.39 9.94
C ASP A 110 35.54 23.19 8.71
N GLY A 111 34.23 23.25 8.86
CA GLY A 111 33.24 23.06 7.81
C GLY A 111 32.99 21.58 7.45
N SER A 112 33.67 20.66 8.08
CA SER A 112 33.47 19.23 7.83
C SER A 112 32.20 18.69 8.51
N VAL A 113 31.73 17.55 8.02
CA VAL A 113 30.69 16.73 8.65
C VAL A 113 31.28 15.42 9.07
N GLU A 114 31.17 15.08 10.35
CA GLU A 114 31.58 13.77 10.89
C GLU A 114 30.33 12.94 11.16
N LEU A 115 30.36 11.70 10.71
CA LEU A 115 29.38 10.66 11.02
C LEU A 115 30.12 9.47 11.66
N HIS A 116 29.83 9.22 12.93
CA HIS A 116 30.30 8.05 13.66
C HIS A 116 29.10 7.13 13.87
N ILE A 117 29.08 5.98 13.18
CA ILE A 117 27.90 5.11 13.09
C ILE A 117 28.26 3.73 13.62
N TYR A 118 27.40 3.19 14.48
CA TYR A 118 27.40 1.79 14.86
C TYR A 118 26.22 1.09 14.23
N VAL A 119 26.48 -0.05 13.59
CA VAL A 119 25.46 -0.92 13.01
C VAL A 119 25.58 -2.27 13.67
N ASP A 120 24.48 -2.74 14.23
CA ASP A 120 24.33 -4.11 14.71
C ASP A 120 23.18 -4.80 13.96
N LYS A 121 22.97 -6.07 14.26
CA LYS A 121 21.95 -6.91 13.61
C LYS A 121 20.55 -6.28 13.63
N ALA A 122 20.23 -5.54 14.70
CA ALA A 122 18.91 -4.97 14.94
C ALA A 122 18.92 -3.50 15.36
N SER A 123 20.03 -2.77 15.21
CA SER A 123 20.13 -1.36 15.56
C SER A 123 21.07 -0.58 14.67
N VAL A 124 20.80 0.72 14.56
CA VAL A 124 21.69 1.73 13.99
C VAL A 124 21.76 2.89 14.96
N GLU A 125 22.98 3.30 15.30
CA GLU A 125 23.27 4.45 16.13
C GLU A 125 24.20 5.39 15.38
N VAL A 126 23.98 6.70 15.46
CA VAL A 126 24.81 7.72 14.82
C VAL A 126 25.13 8.85 15.78
N PHE A 127 26.38 9.31 15.73
CA PHE A 127 26.89 10.49 16.42
C PHE A 127 27.50 11.44 15.40
N SER A 128 27.27 12.74 15.57
CA SER A 128 27.74 13.77 14.64
C SER A 128 28.00 15.10 15.37
N SER A 129 28.54 16.08 14.67
CA SER A 129 28.72 17.45 15.15
C SER A 129 29.47 17.53 16.50
N ASN A 130 30.65 16.93 16.55
CA ASN A 130 31.44 16.79 17.80
C ASN A 130 30.61 16.19 18.96
N ASN A 131 29.82 15.16 18.66
CA ASN A 131 28.97 14.43 19.62
C ASN A 131 27.86 15.30 20.26
N THR A 132 27.48 16.43 19.65
CA THR A 132 26.34 17.23 20.09
C THR A 132 25.01 16.74 19.51
N ALA A 133 25.07 15.92 18.45
CA ALA A 133 23.93 15.26 17.83
C ALA A 133 24.11 13.73 17.88
N ALA A 134 23.06 13.03 18.31
CA ALA A 134 23.04 11.57 18.34
C ALA A 134 21.64 11.05 18.05
N GLY A 135 21.56 9.95 17.33
CA GLY A 135 20.32 9.22 17.02
C GLY A 135 20.50 7.73 17.16
N ALA A 136 19.47 7.03 17.59
CA ALA A 136 19.45 5.57 17.67
C ALA A 136 18.09 5.03 17.22
N ASN A 137 18.10 3.97 16.41
CA ASN A 137 16.91 3.30 15.94
C ASN A 137 17.06 1.78 15.96
N GLN A 138 16.03 1.11 16.41
CA GLN A 138 15.86 -0.31 16.18
C GLN A 138 15.45 -0.55 14.73
N ILE A 139 16.01 -1.58 14.10
CA ILE A 139 15.74 -2.02 12.74
C ILE A 139 15.51 -3.52 12.70
N PHE A 140 14.83 -4.03 11.66
CA PHE A 140 14.60 -5.48 11.49
C PHE A 140 14.91 -5.91 10.05
N PRO A 141 16.16 -5.74 9.59
CA PRO A 141 16.56 -6.14 8.25
C PRO A 141 16.53 -7.65 8.08
N THR A 142 16.32 -8.10 6.84
CA THR A 142 16.56 -9.50 6.49
C THR A 142 18.03 -9.85 6.80
N PRO A 143 18.33 -10.98 7.43
CA PRO A 143 19.70 -11.33 7.82
C PRO A 143 20.71 -11.30 6.66
N THR A 144 20.26 -11.55 5.42
CA THR A 144 21.07 -11.49 4.20
C THR A 144 21.26 -10.08 3.61
N SER A 145 20.62 -9.06 4.17
CA SER A 145 20.83 -7.65 3.79
C SER A 145 22.09 -7.12 4.48
N LEU A 146 23.25 -7.36 3.86
CA LEU A 146 24.58 -7.11 4.43
C LEU A 146 25.29 -5.93 3.78
N GLY A 147 24.75 -5.38 2.69
CA GLY A 147 25.39 -4.34 1.90
C GLY A 147 25.35 -2.96 2.53
N ALA A 148 26.22 -2.08 2.05
CA ALA A 148 26.21 -0.65 2.34
C ALA A 148 26.57 0.17 1.10
N SER A 149 26.23 1.47 1.11
CA SER A 149 26.65 2.45 0.11
C SER A 149 26.93 3.78 0.77
N VAL A 150 27.84 4.59 0.20
CA VAL A 150 28.00 6.00 0.57
C VAL A 150 26.98 6.81 -0.24
N LEU A 151 26.28 7.71 0.41
CA LEU A 151 25.30 8.61 -0.20
C LEU A 151 25.86 10.01 -0.31
N VAL A 152 25.80 10.58 -1.51
CA VAL A 152 26.17 11.97 -1.80
C VAL A 152 25.10 12.55 -2.71
N GLU A 153 24.61 13.75 -2.42
CA GLU A 153 23.73 14.52 -3.30
C GLU A 153 24.34 15.90 -3.56
N GLY A 154 24.35 16.32 -4.81
CA GLY A 154 24.97 17.57 -5.28
C GLY A 154 26.42 17.39 -5.72
N ASP A 155 27.30 18.36 -5.41
CA ASP A 155 28.71 18.28 -5.79
C ASP A 155 29.42 17.09 -5.11
N PRO A 156 30.41 16.46 -5.80
CA PRO A 156 31.26 15.44 -5.20
C PRO A 156 31.92 15.95 -3.92
N VAL A 157 32.12 15.05 -2.96
CA VAL A 157 32.69 15.34 -1.65
C VAL A 157 33.99 14.59 -1.43
N LYS A 158 34.99 15.24 -0.83
CA LYS A 158 36.17 14.56 -0.29
C LYS A 158 35.86 13.98 1.06
N ALA A 159 36.31 12.75 1.31
CA ALA A 159 36.05 12.06 2.56
C ALA A 159 37.23 11.21 3.03
N ASP A 160 37.34 11.10 4.34
CA ASP A 160 38.08 10.06 5.05
C ASP A 160 37.06 9.10 5.67
N ILE A 161 37.14 7.80 5.36
CA ILE A 161 36.18 6.78 5.85
C ILE A 161 37.00 5.59 6.38
N ASP A 162 36.76 5.25 7.63
CA ASP A 162 37.25 4.04 8.26
C ASP A 162 36.05 3.16 8.65
N ILE A 163 36.06 1.90 8.25
CA ILE A 163 35.02 0.92 8.62
C ILE A 163 35.69 -0.24 9.35
N TYR A 164 35.22 -0.52 10.56
CA TYR A 164 35.70 -1.59 11.38
C TYR A 164 34.61 -2.66 11.52
N PRO A 165 34.84 -3.89 11.03
CA PRO A 165 34.00 -5.01 11.48
C PRO A 165 34.14 -5.13 13.02
N MET A 166 33.01 -5.42 13.68
CA MET A 166 33.01 -5.51 15.15
C MET A 166 32.97 -6.96 15.59
N LYS A 167 33.80 -7.29 16.58
CA LYS A 167 33.83 -8.61 17.20
C LYS A 167 32.62 -8.79 18.12
N SER A 168 32.16 -10.04 18.25
CA SER A 168 31.12 -10.37 19.22
C SER A 168 31.66 -10.26 20.65
N ILE A 169 30.87 -9.73 21.58
CA ILE A 169 31.13 -9.80 23.01
C ILE A 169 30.82 -11.17 23.59
N TRP A 170 30.12 -12.02 22.85
CA TRP A 170 29.77 -13.37 23.24
C TRP A 170 30.93 -14.31 22.81
N THR A 171 31.76 -14.75 23.74
CA THR A 171 33.03 -15.44 23.48
C THR A 171 32.89 -16.94 23.20
N ASP A 172 31.74 -17.54 23.49
CA ASP A 172 31.56 -19.01 23.50
C ASP A 172 30.62 -19.52 22.38
N LYS A 173 30.50 -18.82 21.26
CA LYS A 173 29.78 -19.38 20.12
C LYS A 173 30.71 -20.28 19.31
N GLU A 174 30.50 -21.60 19.41
CA GLU A 174 31.00 -22.52 18.37
C GLU A 174 30.51 -21.99 16.99
N GLU A 175 31.46 -21.92 16.06
CA GLU A 175 31.08 -21.63 14.66
C GLU A 175 30.11 -22.73 14.19
N LEU A 176 28.88 -22.35 13.93
CA LEU A 176 27.88 -23.31 13.41
C LEU A 176 28.30 -23.71 11.99
N THR A 177 28.62 -24.98 11.82
CA THR A 177 29.10 -25.56 10.55
C THR A 177 28.01 -26.20 9.74
N ASP A 178 26.83 -26.37 10.31
CA ASP A 178 25.67 -27.01 9.69
C ASP A 178 24.47 -26.07 9.58
N VAL A 179 23.59 -26.37 8.64
CA VAL A 179 22.33 -25.65 8.50
C VAL A 179 21.44 -25.93 9.72
N GLU A 180 21.08 -24.89 10.46
CA GLU A 180 20.19 -25.02 11.60
C GLU A 180 18.72 -24.90 11.21
N SER A 181 18.41 -23.91 10.36
CA SER A 181 17.01 -23.64 9.97
C SER A 181 16.91 -22.88 8.66
N VAL A 182 15.69 -22.85 8.11
CA VAL A 182 15.26 -21.92 7.04
C VAL A 182 14.23 -20.95 7.62
N GLY A 183 14.50 -19.66 7.48
CA GLY A 183 13.69 -18.56 8.00
C GLY A 183 13.10 -17.70 6.90
N SER A 184 12.14 -16.86 7.27
CA SER A 184 11.59 -15.80 6.43
C SER A 184 11.15 -14.64 7.31
N MET A 185 11.23 -13.41 6.79
CA MET A 185 10.67 -12.22 7.43
C MET A 185 9.17 -12.04 7.13
N GLN A 186 8.63 -12.82 6.19
CA GLN A 186 7.24 -12.73 5.76
C GLN A 186 6.32 -13.56 6.65
N ASN A 187 5.03 -13.20 6.65
CA ASN A 187 4.00 -13.98 7.33
C ASN A 187 3.87 -15.37 6.71
N GLU A 188 3.79 -16.40 7.54
CA GLU A 188 3.58 -17.79 7.10
C GLU A 188 2.19 -18.01 6.46
N ASN A 189 1.19 -17.23 6.88
CA ASN A 189 -0.16 -17.28 6.35
C ASN A 189 -0.38 -16.14 5.37
N GLN A 190 -0.56 -16.49 4.11
CA GLN A 190 -0.85 -15.55 3.02
C GLN A 190 -2.32 -15.70 2.62
N ILE A 191 -2.98 -14.57 2.37
CA ILE A 191 -4.33 -14.52 1.81
C ILE A 191 -4.20 -13.88 0.43
N LEU A 192 -4.66 -14.57 -0.61
CA LEU A 192 -4.67 -14.12 -1.99
C LEU A 192 -6.07 -14.31 -2.58
N TYR A 193 -6.34 -13.60 -3.67
CA TYR A 193 -7.49 -13.84 -4.53
C TYR A 193 -7.04 -14.42 -5.86
N ALA A 194 -7.91 -15.15 -6.56
CA ALA A 194 -7.57 -15.73 -7.86
C ALA A 194 -7.07 -14.63 -8.83
N GLY A 195 -5.89 -14.83 -9.40
CA GLY A 195 -5.16 -13.86 -10.23
C GLY A 195 -4.11 -13.03 -9.48
N ASP A 196 -4.14 -12.97 -8.17
CA ASP A 196 -3.12 -12.27 -7.39
C ASP A 196 -1.80 -13.04 -7.38
N SER A 197 -0.71 -12.32 -7.13
CA SER A 197 0.61 -12.90 -6.92
C SER A 197 1.29 -12.30 -5.71
N VAL A 198 2.06 -13.11 -5.00
CA VAL A 198 2.95 -12.69 -3.90
C VAL A 198 4.34 -13.23 -4.13
N GLU A 199 5.35 -12.40 -3.90
CA GLU A 199 6.73 -12.83 -3.86
C GLU A 199 7.08 -13.31 -2.46
N LEU A 200 7.52 -14.56 -2.32
CA LEU A 200 8.02 -15.16 -1.09
C LEU A 200 9.54 -15.22 -1.13
N SER A 201 10.17 -14.94 0.02
CA SER A 201 11.62 -15.05 0.21
C SER A 201 11.93 -15.84 1.48
N ALA A 202 13.05 -16.53 1.46
CA ALA A 202 13.55 -17.28 2.60
C ALA A 202 15.08 -17.16 2.67
N TYR A 203 15.64 -17.45 3.82
CA TYR A 203 17.09 -17.47 4.06
C TYR A 203 17.47 -18.68 4.90
N VAL A 204 18.72 -19.15 4.72
CA VAL A 204 19.32 -20.23 5.52
C VAL A 204 20.02 -19.64 6.73
N PHE A 205 19.87 -20.25 7.90
CA PHE A 205 20.62 -19.88 9.09
C PHE A 205 21.52 -21.02 9.51
N PRO A 206 22.81 -20.77 9.89
CA PRO A 206 23.49 -19.47 9.88
C PRO A 206 23.65 -18.89 8.47
N ILE A 207 23.73 -17.55 8.38
CA ILE A 207 23.81 -16.85 7.07
C ILE A 207 25.16 -17.05 6.36
N SER A 208 26.17 -17.62 7.03
CA SER A 208 27.43 -18.07 6.45
C SER A 208 27.29 -19.33 5.58
N MET A 209 26.17 -20.05 5.72
CA MET A 209 25.89 -21.25 4.93
C MET A 209 25.43 -20.90 3.52
N ASP A 210 25.40 -21.90 2.62
CA ASP A 210 24.84 -21.77 1.30
C ASP A 210 23.37 -21.29 1.38
N GLN A 211 23.11 -20.11 0.83
CA GLN A 211 21.80 -19.46 0.84
C GLN A 211 20.86 -19.94 -0.27
N THR A 212 21.24 -20.98 -1.02
CA THR A 212 20.40 -21.51 -2.09
C THR A 212 19.14 -22.18 -1.52
N ILE A 213 17.98 -21.65 -1.89
CA ILE A 213 16.65 -22.15 -1.52
C ILE A 213 16.03 -22.86 -2.73
N THR A 214 15.38 -23.98 -2.49
CA THR A 214 14.51 -24.66 -3.46
C THR A 214 13.06 -24.52 -3.01
N TRP A 215 12.18 -24.22 -3.96
CA TRP A 215 10.77 -23.98 -3.70
C TRP A 215 9.89 -25.07 -4.29
N ASP A 216 8.87 -25.52 -3.59
CA ASP A 216 7.86 -26.47 -4.10
C ASP A 216 6.48 -26.16 -3.55
N VAL A 217 5.45 -26.45 -4.36
CA VAL A 217 4.08 -26.52 -3.91
C VAL A 217 3.82 -27.96 -3.44
N THR A 218 3.88 -28.18 -2.15
CA THR A 218 3.74 -29.53 -1.57
C THR A 218 2.28 -30.00 -1.48
N GLU A 219 1.34 -29.03 -1.39
CA GLU A 219 -0.10 -29.30 -1.40
C GLU A 219 -0.83 -28.19 -2.19
N GLY A 220 -1.94 -28.50 -2.85
CA GLY A 220 -2.74 -27.53 -3.59
C GLY A 220 -2.08 -27.04 -4.89
N LYS A 221 -1.43 -27.93 -5.65
CA LYS A 221 -0.77 -27.61 -6.94
C LYS A 221 -1.72 -27.07 -8.01
N ASP A 222 -3.00 -27.26 -7.85
CA ASP A 222 -4.06 -26.72 -8.69
C ASP A 222 -4.65 -25.40 -8.17
N VAL A 223 -4.31 -25.00 -6.95
CA VAL A 223 -4.72 -23.76 -6.29
C VAL A 223 -3.74 -22.62 -6.59
N VAL A 224 -2.43 -22.92 -6.62
CA VAL A 224 -1.38 -21.96 -6.89
C VAL A 224 -0.34 -22.52 -7.87
N SER A 225 0.33 -21.62 -8.58
CA SER A 225 1.57 -21.92 -9.30
C SER A 225 2.72 -21.12 -8.70
N ILE A 226 3.95 -21.63 -8.86
CA ILE A 226 5.15 -20.90 -8.45
C ILE A 226 6.09 -20.71 -9.64
N LYS A 227 6.78 -19.57 -9.64
CA LYS A 227 7.91 -19.29 -10.55
C LYS A 227 9.07 -18.81 -9.69
N GLU A 228 10.19 -19.55 -9.74
CA GLU A 228 11.42 -19.17 -9.06
C GLU A 228 12.15 -18.08 -9.83
N SER A 229 12.68 -17.10 -9.12
CA SER A 229 13.53 -16.05 -9.66
C SER A 229 14.47 -15.55 -8.56
N GLU A 230 15.77 -15.59 -8.79
CA GLU A 230 16.79 -15.06 -7.88
C GLU A 230 16.69 -15.58 -6.43
N GLY A 231 16.38 -16.88 -6.26
CA GLY A 231 16.21 -17.50 -4.93
C GLY A 231 14.89 -17.19 -4.21
N LYS A 232 13.98 -16.43 -4.87
CA LYS A 232 12.63 -16.15 -4.39
C LYS A 232 11.61 -16.94 -5.19
N ALA A 233 10.38 -17.05 -4.66
CA ALA A 233 9.25 -17.66 -5.37
C ALA A 233 8.14 -16.63 -5.57
N VAL A 234 7.76 -16.39 -6.83
CA VAL A 234 6.52 -15.69 -7.14
C VAL A 234 5.39 -16.72 -7.17
N VAL A 235 4.52 -16.66 -6.17
CA VAL A 235 3.34 -17.52 -6.02
C VAL A 235 2.15 -16.81 -6.65
N THR A 236 1.52 -17.43 -7.65
CA THR A 236 0.32 -16.92 -8.31
C THR A 236 -0.88 -17.79 -7.95
N ALA A 237 -1.94 -17.15 -7.46
CA ALA A 237 -3.20 -17.78 -7.12
C ALA A 237 -4.01 -18.10 -8.38
N LEU A 238 -4.42 -19.36 -8.56
CA LEU A 238 -5.14 -19.84 -9.73
C LEU A 238 -6.65 -19.97 -9.50
N LYS A 239 -7.04 -20.49 -8.35
CA LYS A 239 -8.44 -20.67 -7.93
C LYS A 239 -8.56 -20.71 -6.42
N SER A 240 -9.75 -20.53 -5.89
CA SER A 240 -10.01 -20.64 -4.45
C SER A 240 -9.63 -22.00 -3.87
N GLY A 241 -9.09 -21.99 -2.66
CA GLY A 241 -8.62 -23.17 -1.96
C GLY A 241 -7.43 -22.88 -1.06
N LYS A 242 -6.83 -23.93 -0.53
CA LYS A 242 -5.65 -23.87 0.33
C LYS A 242 -4.47 -24.56 -0.36
N ALA A 243 -3.31 -23.92 -0.33
CA ALA A 243 -2.06 -24.49 -0.81
C ALA A 243 -0.96 -24.36 0.24
N THR A 244 0.02 -25.25 0.16
CA THR A 244 1.22 -25.24 0.99
C THR A 244 2.44 -25.05 0.08
N VAL A 245 3.17 -23.96 0.29
CA VAL A 245 4.44 -23.66 -0.40
C VAL A 245 5.58 -23.88 0.59
N THR A 246 6.59 -24.63 0.18
CA THR A 246 7.73 -24.99 1.02
C THR A 246 9.02 -24.43 0.41
N ALA A 247 9.78 -23.69 1.23
CA ALA A 247 11.15 -23.28 0.97
C ALA A 247 12.11 -24.19 1.71
N SER A 248 13.00 -24.90 1.02
CA SER A 248 13.95 -25.84 1.62
C SER A 248 15.38 -25.39 1.33
N SER A 249 16.29 -25.55 2.30
CA SER A 249 17.72 -25.40 2.02
C SER A 249 18.16 -26.43 1.00
N LYS A 250 18.94 -26.01 0.01
CA LYS A 250 19.51 -26.94 -0.98
C LYS A 250 20.55 -27.86 -0.37
N SER A 251 21.36 -27.36 0.57
CA SER A 251 22.42 -28.13 1.23
C SER A 251 21.87 -29.08 2.30
N ASP A 252 20.76 -28.74 2.98
CA ASP A 252 20.03 -29.64 3.89
C ASP A 252 18.52 -29.54 3.68
N PRO A 253 17.91 -30.35 2.80
CA PRO A 253 16.48 -30.31 2.50
C PRO A 253 15.57 -30.69 3.67
N SER A 254 16.10 -31.19 4.79
CA SER A 254 15.33 -31.42 5.99
C SER A 254 14.94 -30.12 6.69
N LYS A 255 15.72 -29.07 6.49
CA LYS A 255 15.50 -27.72 7.01
C LYS A 255 14.65 -26.92 6.02
N LYS A 256 13.48 -26.53 6.46
CA LYS A 256 12.47 -25.90 5.58
C LYS A 256 11.60 -24.89 6.31
N LYS A 257 11.11 -23.92 5.55
CA LYS A 257 10.07 -22.96 5.93
C LYS A 257 8.79 -23.27 5.15
N ILE A 258 7.67 -23.28 5.83
CA ILE A 258 6.36 -23.58 5.25
C ILE A 258 5.52 -22.32 5.22
N PHE A 259 4.89 -22.08 4.09
CA PHE A 259 3.90 -21.01 3.87
C PHE A 259 2.56 -21.65 3.54
N THR A 260 1.52 -21.21 4.22
CA THR A 260 0.13 -21.53 3.93
C THR A 260 -0.47 -20.44 3.06
N ILE A 261 -0.93 -20.76 1.87
CA ILE A 261 -1.58 -19.83 0.95
C ILE A 261 -3.07 -20.14 0.95
N ASN A 262 -3.88 -19.22 1.43
CA ASN A 262 -5.33 -19.30 1.42
C ASN A 262 -5.84 -18.43 0.26
N VAL A 263 -6.27 -19.06 -0.82
CA VAL A 263 -6.86 -18.34 -1.96
C VAL A 263 -8.36 -18.26 -1.76
N LYS A 264 -8.88 -17.05 -1.63
CA LYS A 264 -10.30 -16.74 -1.48
C LYS A 264 -10.96 -16.44 -2.81
N GLU A 265 -12.27 -16.59 -2.88
CA GLU A 265 -13.06 -16.09 -3.99
C GLU A 265 -13.23 -14.57 -3.86
N ASN A 266 -13.12 -13.89 -4.98
CA ASN A 266 -13.42 -12.47 -5.08
C ASN A 266 -14.54 -12.28 -6.12
N ASN A 267 -15.77 -12.33 -5.64
CA ASN A 267 -16.97 -12.03 -6.39
C ASN A 267 -17.58 -10.69 -5.92
N PHE A 268 -16.80 -9.88 -5.20
CA PHE A 268 -17.23 -8.57 -4.71
C PHE A 268 -17.61 -7.66 -5.88
N LYS A 269 -18.85 -7.21 -5.86
CA LYS A 269 -19.42 -6.42 -6.94
C LYS A 269 -19.03 -4.95 -6.78
N THR A 270 -18.11 -4.49 -7.62
CA THR A 270 -17.64 -3.11 -7.67
C THR A 270 -17.17 -2.75 -9.07
N ASN A 271 -17.17 -1.47 -9.40
CA ASN A 271 -16.49 -0.92 -10.58
C ASN A 271 -15.18 -0.22 -10.26
N ILE A 272 -14.76 -0.25 -9.00
CA ILE A 272 -13.46 0.26 -8.57
C ILE A 272 -12.42 -0.82 -8.84
N LYS A 273 -11.43 -0.48 -9.67
CA LYS A 273 -10.45 -1.47 -10.17
C LYS A 273 -9.58 -2.07 -9.08
N LYS A 274 -9.16 -1.23 -8.12
CA LYS A 274 -8.24 -1.65 -7.07
C LYS A 274 -8.38 -0.77 -5.83
N PHE A 275 -8.12 -1.38 -4.68
CA PHE A 275 -8.09 -0.72 -3.39
C PHE A 275 -6.72 -0.85 -2.75
N VAL A 276 -6.39 0.12 -1.92
CA VAL A 276 -5.22 0.11 -1.04
C VAL A 276 -5.70 -0.14 0.38
N ASN A 277 -5.19 -1.19 1.02
CA ASN A 277 -5.36 -1.39 2.45
C ASN A 277 -4.41 -0.45 3.19
N VAL A 278 -4.94 0.68 3.66
CA VAL A 278 -4.17 1.68 4.42
C VAL A 278 -3.93 1.19 5.84
N SER A 279 -4.93 0.58 6.46
CA SER A 279 -4.86 -0.06 7.77
C SER A 279 -6.01 -1.07 7.93
N GLY A 280 -5.83 -2.04 8.82
CA GLY A 280 -6.84 -3.04 9.14
C GLY A 280 -6.64 -4.38 8.45
N ASN A 281 -7.62 -5.25 8.66
CA ASN A 281 -7.63 -6.61 8.16
C ASN A 281 -8.74 -6.82 7.12
N TRP A 282 -8.93 -5.86 6.21
CA TRP A 282 -9.93 -5.92 5.15
C TRP A 282 -9.79 -7.19 4.32
N THR A 283 -10.85 -7.94 4.20
CA THR A 283 -10.89 -9.20 3.46
C THR A 283 -12.14 -9.28 2.61
N ILE A 284 -12.01 -9.88 1.42
CA ILE A 284 -13.13 -10.27 0.59
C ILE A 284 -13.35 -11.77 0.77
N ASP A 285 -14.63 -12.19 0.92
CA ASP A 285 -15.04 -13.58 0.92
C ASP A 285 -16.33 -13.71 0.13
N GLY A 286 -16.25 -14.34 -1.05
CA GLY A 286 -17.32 -14.32 -2.03
C GLY A 286 -17.70 -12.89 -2.46
N GLU A 287 -18.94 -12.48 -2.20
CA GLU A 287 -19.48 -11.16 -2.55
C GLU A 287 -19.30 -10.11 -1.44
N VAL A 288 -18.69 -10.48 -0.30
CA VAL A 288 -18.63 -9.64 0.90
C VAL A 288 -17.22 -9.12 1.11
N LEU A 289 -17.07 -7.81 1.16
CA LEU A 289 -15.89 -7.12 1.71
C LEU A 289 -16.15 -6.81 3.19
N SER A 290 -15.27 -7.19 4.09
CA SER A 290 -15.44 -6.99 5.52
C SER A 290 -14.15 -6.66 6.23
N ASP A 291 -14.30 -6.00 7.38
CA ASP A 291 -13.25 -5.77 8.37
C ASP A 291 -13.81 -5.89 9.79
N SER A 292 -12.91 -6.16 10.74
CA SER A 292 -13.23 -6.13 12.17
C SER A 292 -12.00 -5.75 12.99
N ASN A 293 -12.19 -4.87 13.97
CA ASN A 293 -11.11 -4.40 14.82
C ASN A 293 -11.57 -4.12 16.27
N GLN A 294 -10.60 -3.80 17.13
CA GLN A 294 -10.83 -3.32 18.49
C GLN A 294 -9.98 -2.07 18.71
N SER A 295 -10.65 -0.95 19.02
CA SER A 295 -10.01 0.33 19.36
C SER A 295 -8.97 0.83 18.33
N ALA A 296 -9.19 0.57 17.04
CA ALA A 296 -8.35 1.00 15.95
C ALA A 296 -9.17 1.70 14.86
N ASN A 297 -8.52 2.55 14.07
CA ASN A 297 -9.09 3.11 12.85
C ASN A 297 -8.53 2.36 11.64
N ASP A 298 -9.38 1.64 10.95
CA ASP A 298 -9.03 0.89 9.75
C ASP A 298 -9.61 1.55 8.51
N PHE A 299 -8.82 1.60 7.43
CA PHE A 299 -9.19 2.26 6.19
C PHE A 299 -8.82 1.44 4.96
N TYR A 300 -9.76 1.41 4.01
CA TYR A 300 -9.63 0.76 2.71
C TYR A 300 -9.99 1.76 1.63
N MET A 301 -8.99 2.28 0.91
CA MET A 301 -9.15 3.40 -0.01
C MET A 301 -9.06 2.94 -1.47
N SER A 302 -9.78 3.59 -2.37
CA SER A 302 -9.54 3.39 -3.80
C SER A 302 -8.09 3.76 -4.16
N GLU A 303 -7.41 2.94 -4.99
CA GLU A 303 -6.04 3.24 -5.42
C GLU A 303 -5.99 4.45 -6.36
N ASP A 304 -7.01 4.58 -7.20
CA ASP A 304 -7.20 5.71 -8.10
C ASP A 304 -8.22 6.71 -7.55
N ALA A 305 -8.13 7.95 -8.00
CA ALA A 305 -9.14 8.98 -7.78
C ALA A 305 -10.36 8.68 -8.68
N VAL A 306 -11.42 8.15 -8.08
CA VAL A 306 -12.62 7.65 -8.80
C VAL A 306 -13.86 8.52 -8.63
N VAL A 307 -13.85 9.46 -7.67
CA VAL A 307 -14.98 10.34 -7.37
C VAL A 307 -14.78 11.69 -8.04
N ASN A 308 -15.61 12.05 -8.98
CA ASN A 308 -15.56 13.31 -9.70
C ASN A 308 -16.27 14.45 -8.96
N GLU A 309 -16.29 15.64 -9.56
CA GLU A 309 -17.01 16.81 -9.03
C GLU A 309 -18.50 16.50 -8.84
N LYS A 310 -19.07 15.71 -9.76
CA LYS A 310 -20.40 15.11 -9.66
C LYS A 310 -20.25 13.61 -9.73
N SER A 311 -20.62 12.92 -8.68
CA SER A 311 -20.55 11.46 -8.60
C SER A 311 -21.61 10.92 -7.65
N THR A 312 -22.05 9.71 -7.96
CA THR A 312 -22.90 8.92 -7.07
C THR A 312 -22.11 7.73 -6.54
N ILE A 313 -22.08 7.57 -5.22
CA ILE A 313 -21.46 6.41 -4.55
C ILE A 313 -22.59 5.59 -3.94
N GLU A 314 -22.61 4.30 -4.20
CA GLU A 314 -23.60 3.36 -3.69
C GLU A 314 -22.92 2.18 -3.01
N ALA A 315 -23.43 1.74 -1.88
CA ALA A 315 -22.96 0.54 -1.18
C ALA A 315 -24.10 -0.07 -0.35
N ASP A 316 -24.14 -1.39 -0.26
CA ASP A 316 -24.91 -2.08 0.75
C ASP A 316 -24.00 -2.35 1.95
N MET A 317 -24.39 -1.86 3.12
CA MET A 317 -23.59 -1.87 4.35
C MET A 317 -24.34 -2.58 5.48
N SER A 318 -23.64 -3.43 6.23
CA SER A 318 -24.16 -4.13 7.42
C SER A 318 -23.17 -3.99 8.57
N PHE A 319 -23.66 -3.63 9.75
CA PHE A 319 -22.90 -3.58 11.00
C PHE A 319 -23.84 -3.61 12.22
N GLU A 320 -23.31 -3.96 13.37
CA GLU A 320 -24.01 -3.91 14.68
C GLU A 320 -23.27 -3.00 15.66
N LYS A 321 -21.95 -2.98 15.58
CA LYS A 321 -21.03 -2.23 16.47
C LYS A 321 -19.96 -1.53 15.66
N GLY A 322 -19.41 -0.48 16.27
CA GLY A 322 -18.34 0.32 15.67
C GLY A 322 -18.86 1.52 14.88
N LEU A 323 -17.98 2.49 14.68
CA LEU A 323 -18.26 3.64 13.85
C LEU A 323 -17.86 3.31 12.41
N VAL A 324 -18.85 3.26 11.53
CA VAL A 324 -18.63 2.96 10.12
C VAL A 324 -18.52 4.25 9.31
N ASN A 325 -17.49 4.36 8.51
CA ASN A 325 -17.15 5.55 7.75
C ASN A 325 -17.22 5.29 6.25
N LEU A 326 -17.91 6.15 5.51
CA LEU A 326 -17.85 6.24 4.05
C LEU A 326 -17.17 7.56 3.67
N ILE A 327 -15.93 7.46 3.17
CA ILE A 327 -15.16 8.59 2.66
C ILE A 327 -15.59 8.84 1.22
N PHE A 328 -16.10 10.04 0.91
CA PHE A 328 -16.62 10.37 -0.41
C PHE A 328 -15.83 11.49 -1.11
N ALA A 329 -14.86 12.11 -0.43
CA ALA A 329 -13.96 13.08 -1.02
C ALA A 329 -12.65 13.15 -0.22
N SER A 330 -11.57 12.58 -0.76
CA SER A 330 -10.22 12.66 -0.23
C SER A 330 -9.24 13.13 -1.31
N LYS A 331 -8.20 13.89 -0.92
CA LYS A 331 -7.14 14.37 -1.82
C LYS A 331 -6.15 13.27 -2.19
N SER A 332 -6.08 12.18 -1.41
CA SER A 332 -5.17 11.06 -1.59
C SER A 332 -5.70 9.79 -0.93
N THR A 333 -4.93 8.71 -0.95
CA THR A 333 -5.20 7.50 -0.18
C THR A 333 -4.98 7.67 1.33
N ASP A 334 -4.34 8.75 1.78
CA ASP A 334 -4.32 9.13 3.21
C ASP A 334 -5.69 9.72 3.59
N PRO A 335 -6.41 9.15 4.55
CA PRO A 335 -7.73 9.63 4.95
C PRO A 335 -7.69 10.95 5.73
N ASN A 336 -6.53 11.47 6.14
CA ASN A 336 -6.42 12.70 6.93
C ASN A 336 -7.03 13.91 6.20
N GLY A 337 -8.02 14.52 6.82
CA GLY A 337 -8.73 15.67 6.25
C GLY A 337 -9.76 15.32 5.19
N ALA A 338 -9.98 14.05 4.88
CA ALA A 338 -11.01 13.59 3.94
C ALA A 338 -12.42 13.90 4.47
N TYR A 339 -13.33 14.22 3.57
CA TYR A 339 -14.75 14.39 3.90
C TYR A 339 -15.42 13.01 4.00
N CYS A 340 -16.08 12.80 5.13
CA CYS A 340 -16.53 11.50 5.55
C CYS A 340 -17.96 11.55 6.11
N LEU A 341 -18.72 10.51 5.84
CA LEU A 341 -20.00 10.22 6.49
C LEU A 341 -19.77 9.11 7.50
N GLN A 342 -20.17 9.33 8.75
CA GLN A 342 -20.05 8.35 9.82
C GLN A 342 -21.42 7.91 10.30
N PHE A 343 -21.61 6.61 10.36
CA PHE A 343 -22.78 5.93 10.90
C PHE A 343 -22.46 5.43 12.31
N VAL A 344 -23.29 5.84 13.28
CA VAL A 344 -23.07 5.57 14.71
C VAL A 344 -24.02 4.46 15.17
N PRO A 345 -23.51 3.37 15.80
CA PRO A 345 -24.35 2.26 16.23
C PRO A 345 -25.38 2.71 17.28
N GLY A 346 -26.60 2.15 17.19
CA GLY A 346 -27.71 2.48 18.07
C GLY A 346 -28.27 3.88 17.90
N SER A 347 -27.78 4.65 16.90
CA SER A 347 -28.23 6.00 16.59
C SER A 347 -28.88 6.07 15.22
N ASN A 348 -29.87 6.97 15.07
CA ASN A 348 -30.45 7.32 13.77
C ASN A 348 -29.70 8.48 13.09
N ARG A 349 -28.50 8.86 13.57
CA ARG A 349 -27.72 9.97 13.04
C ARG A 349 -26.70 9.52 12.04
N VAL A 350 -26.50 10.32 10.98
CA VAL A 350 -25.34 10.29 10.08
C VAL A 350 -24.59 11.61 10.24
N ARG A 351 -23.27 11.53 10.51
CA ARG A 351 -22.44 12.70 10.73
C ARG A 351 -21.61 12.98 9.48
N LEU A 352 -21.64 14.21 9.01
CA LEU A 352 -20.70 14.73 8.01
C LEU A 352 -19.58 15.46 8.74
N PHE A 353 -18.33 15.03 8.56
CA PHE A 353 -17.16 15.63 9.20
C PHE A 353 -15.89 15.42 8.34
N ARG A 354 -14.78 15.98 8.80
CA ARG A 354 -13.47 15.73 8.21
C ARG A 354 -12.66 14.78 9.08
N MET A 355 -12.13 13.73 8.47
CA MET A 355 -11.34 12.72 9.18
C MET A 355 -10.15 13.37 9.91
N TYR A 356 -9.99 13.07 11.20
CA TYR A 356 -8.96 13.62 12.09
C TYR A 356 -9.00 15.17 12.24
N LYS A 357 -10.16 15.78 11.98
CA LYS A 357 -10.41 17.20 12.28
C LYS A 357 -11.56 17.32 13.27
N ASP A 358 -11.53 18.37 14.07
CA ASP A 358 -12.52 18.59 15.12
C ASP A 358 -13.87 19.04 14.55
N GLY A 359 -14.93 18.53 15.17
CA GLY A 359 -16.31 18.97 14.99
C GLY A 359 -17.00 18.38 13.75
N ASP A 360 -18.33 18.33 13.87
CA ASP A 360 -19.22 17.96 12.78
C ASP A 360 -19.45 19.17 11.85
N ILE A 361 -19.45 18.93 10.55
CA ILE A 361 -19.86 19.91 9.54
C ILE A 361 -21.39 20.00 9.51
N ALA A 362 -22.04 18.84 9.50
CA ALA A 362 -23.49 18.68 9.55
C ALA A 362 -23.85 17.33 10.19
N VAL A 363 -25.08 17.24 10.67
CA VAL A 363 -25.68 15.99 11.18
C VAL A 363 -27.00 15.81 10.47
N GLY A 364 -27.15 14.67 9.83
CA GLY A 364 -28.41 14.22 9.22
C GLY A 364 -29.12 13.21 10.11
N GLU A 365 -30.36 12.89 9.80
CA GLU A 365 -31.21 12.01 10.59
C GLU A 365 -31.87 10.95 9.69
N MET A 366 -31.64 9.68 10.00
CA MET A 366 -32.29 8.53 9.38
C MET A 366 -33.63 8.24 10.05
N SER A 367 -34.55 7.55 9.37
CA SER A 367 -35.83 7.14 9.96
C SER A 367 -35.68 6.16 11.12
N SER A 368 -34.60 5.38 11.18
CA SER A 368 -34.22 4.45 12.25
C SER A 368 -32.73 4.21 12.22
N SER A 369 -32.18 3.61 13.29
CA SER A 369 -30.82 3.11 13.28
C SER A 369 -30.68 1.94 12.28
N ILE A 370 -29.53 1.87 11.62
CA ILE A 370 -29.18 0.78 10.67
C ILE A 370 -28.11 -0.15 11.23
N SER A 371 -27.83 -0.09 12.52
CA SER A 371 -26.90 -1.00 13.21
C SER A 371 -27.59 -2.25 13.76
N ASP A 372 -28.34 -2.93 12.93
CA ASP A 372 -29.14 -4.12 13.26
C ASP A 372 -28.61 -5.42 12.66
N GLY A 373 -27.44 -5.35 11.98
CA GLY A 373 -26.81 -6.49 11.30
C GLY A 373 -27.42 -6.84 9.94
N ALA A 374 -28.47 -6.16 9.51
CA ALA A 374 -29.01 -6.27 8.15
C ALA A 374 -28.18 -5.42 7.16
N TYR A 375 -28.30 -5.73 5.87
CA TYR A 375 -27.74 -4.86 4.84
C TYR A 375 -28.70 -3.71 4.53
N HIS A 376 -28.20 -2.49 4.64
CA HIS A 376 -28.89 -1.25 4.28
C HIS A 376 -28.21 -0.62 3.06
N HIS A 377 -29.02 -0.13 2.13
CA HIS A 377 -28.51 0.54 0.93
C HIS A 377 -28.19 1.99 1.24
N VAL A 378 -26.92 2.39 1.08
CA VAL A 378 -26.47 3.76 1.25
C VAL A 378 -26.10 4.35 -0.11
N LYS A 379 -26.70 5.49 -0.44
CA LYS A 379 -26.40 6.26 -1.65
C LYS A 379 -25.95 7.68 -1.28
N ILE A 380 -24.83 8.09 -1.84
CA ILE A 380 -24.24 9.42 -1.66
C ILE A 380 -24.22 10.11 -3.02
N GLU A 381 -24.90 11.22 -3.14
CA GLU A 381 -24.84 12.08 -4.33
C GLU A 381 -23.95 13.28 -4.01
N LYS A 382 -22.73 13.27 -4.55
CA LYS A 382 -21.79 14.39 -4.47
C LYS A 382 -22.03 15.31 -5.67
N GLU A 383 -22.19 16.58 -5.40
CA GLU A 383 -22.24 17.67 -6.37
C GLU A 383 -21.03 18.60 -6.20
N ALA A 384 -20.83 19.55 -7.10
CA ALA A 384 -19.73 20.50 -7.08
C ALA A 384 -19.60 21.26 -5.75
N ASN A 385 -20.72 21.52 -5.07
CA ASN A 385 -20.78 22.26 -3.81
C ASN A 385 -21.76 21.67 -2.79
N ALA A 386 -22.20 20.42 -2.98
CA ALA A 386 -23.19 19.82 -2.09
C ALA A 386 -22.99 18.31 -1.98
N VAL A 387 -23.57 17.74 -0.92
CA VAL A 387 -23.71 16.30 -0.75
C VAL A 387 -25.10 15.97 -0.24
N LYS A 388 -25.73 14.96 -0.86
CA LYS A 388 -26.95 14.34 -0.36
C LYS A 388 -26.72 12.89 -0.03
N VAL A 389 -27.33 12.42 1.04
CA VAL A 389 -27.20 11.05 1.52
C VAL A 389 -28.56 10.43 1.68
N TYR A 390 -28.69 9.23 1.15
CA TYR A 390 -29.89 8.42 1.23
C TYR A 390 -29.55 7.09 1.91
N VAL A 391 -30.44 6.63 2.76
CA VAL A 391 -30.41 5.29 3.34
C VAL A 391 -31.75 4.62 3.06
N ASP A 392 -31.74 3.46 2.43
CA ASP A 392 -32.92 2.74 1.97
C ASP A 392 -33.89 3.67 1.19
N ASP A 393 -33.33 4.38 0.21
CA ASP A 393 -34.00 5.35 -0.66
C ASP A 393 -34.59 6.60 0.04
N LYS A 394 -34.35 6.79 1.35
CA LYS A 394 -34.82 7.97 2.08
C LYS A 394 -33.68 8.95 2.31
N GLU A 395 -33.86 10.20 1.88
CA GLU A 395 -32.90 11.27 2.17
C GLU A 395 -32.77 11.47 3.69
N CYS A 396 -31.54 11.38 4.18
CA CYS A 396 -31.22 11.56 5.60
C CYS A 396 -30.25 12.73 5.86
N LEU A 397 -29.53 13.20 4.81
CA LEU A 397 -28.68 14.39 4.92
C LEU A 397 -28.65 15.11 3.56
N ASN A 398 -28.73 16.45 3.64
CA ASN A 398 -28.55 17.33 2.47
C ASN A 398 -27.77 18.56 2.96
N TYR A 399 -26.53 18.71 2.47
CA TYR A 399 -25.64 19.77 2.90
C TYR A 399 -25.02 20.49 1.71
N THR A 400 -25.07 21.83 1.74
CA THR A 400 -24.39 22.68 0.76
C THR A 400 -23.16 23.30 1.41
N PHE A 401 -21.98 23.06 0.83
CA PHE A 401 -20.70 23.58 1.29
C PHE A 401 -20.58 25.08 0.98
N ASP A 402 -19.98 25.82 1.90
CA ASP A 402 -19.69 27.24 1.78
C ASP A 402 -18.17 27.48 1.71
N ALA A 403 -17.68 28.00 0.60
CA ALA A 403 -16.25 28.26 0.37
C ALA A 403 -15.63 29.24 1.37
N ASN A 404 -16.46 30.03 2.07
CA ASN A 404 -15.99 30.98 3.11
C ASN A 404 -15.88 30.33 4.50
N LYS A 405 -16.39 29.12 4.67
CA LYS A 405 -16.35 28.40 5.94
C LYS A 405 -15.09 27.52 6.01
N GLU A 406 -14.31 27.63 7.09
CA GLU A 406 -13.03 26.93 7.25
C GLU A 406 -13.15 25.41 7.13
N SER A 407 -14.23 24.82 7.64
CA SER A 407 -14.50 23.38 7.53
C SER A 407 -14.78 22.91 6.12
N ASP A 408 -15.23 23.80 5.25
CA ASP A 408 -15.80 23.47 3.95
C ASP A 408 -14.88 23.81 2.78
N LYS A 409 -13.97 24.77 2.95
CA LYS A 409 -13.15 25.34 1.87
C LYS A 409 -12.37 24.31 1.08
N ASP A 410 -11.79 23.30 1.75
CA ASP A 410 -10.98 22.25 1.11
C ASP A 410 -11.81 21.33 0.20
N PHE A 411 -13.14 21.29 0.38
CA PHE A 411 -14.02 20.50 -0.48
C PHE A 411 -13.96 20.95 -1.95
N PHE A 412 -13.87 22.25 -2.17
CA PHE A 412 -13.84 22.85 -3.51
C PHE A 412 -12.53 22.57 -4.25
N ASP A 413 -11.47 22.17 -3.55
CA ASP A 413 -10.19 21.76 -4.16
C ASP A 413 -10.22 20.32 -4.69
N ILE A 414 -11.21 19.52 -4.27
CA ILE A 414 -11.31 18.11 -4.65
C ILE A 414 -12.20 17.95 -5.86
N LYS A 415 -11.65 18.28 -7.04
CA LYS A 415 -12.36 18.13 -8.34
C LYS A 415 -12.51 16.65 -8.72
N THR A 416 -11.45 15.88 -8.47
CA THR A 416 -11.41 14.43 -8.56
C THR A 416 -10.75 13.92 -7.30
N GLY A 417 -11.36 12.97 -6.63
CA GLY A 417 -10.92 12.49 -5.34
C GLY A 417 -11.01 10.99 -5.16
N TYR A 418 -10.47 10.54 -4.05
CA TYR A 418 -10.48 9.15 -3.63
C TYR A 418 -11.71 8.88 -2.76
N MET A 419 -12.28 7.69 -2.91
CA MET A 419 -13.27 7.18 -1.98
C MET A 419 -12.63 6.17 -1.02
N GLY A 420 -13.29 5.95 0.12
CA GLY A 420 -12.82 4.95 1.06
C GLY A 420 -13.88 4.45 2.01
N LEU A 421 -13.57 3.35 2.63
CA LEU A 421 -14.31 2.72 3.71
C LEU A 421 -13.49 2.81 4.98
N GLY A 422 -14.15 2.96 6.11
CA GLY A 422 -13.47 3.01 7.40
C GLY A 422 -14.28 2.36 8.51
N LEU A 423 -13.59 1.82 9.50
CA LEU A 423 -14.16 1.21 10.70
C LEU A 423 -13.37 1.62 11.93
N TRP A 424 -14.08 1.94 13.02
CA TRP A 424 -13.50 2.09 14.35
C TRP A 424 -14.27 1.25 15.36
N ASP A 425 -13.57 0.37 16.06
CA ASP A 425 -14.02 -0.44 17.20
C ASP A 425 -15.28 -1.26 16.94
N GLY A 426 -15.23 -2.19 15.97
CA GLY A 426 -16.37 -3.04 15.66
C GLY A 426 -16.15 -4.01 14.51
N ALA A 427 -17.22 -4.28 13.76
CA ALA A 427 -17.21 -5.07 12.57
C ALA A 427 -18.17 -4.48 11.52
N VAL A 428 -17.77 -4.54 10.24
CA VAL A 428 -18.56 -4.07 9.11
C VAL A 428 -18.45 -5.00 7.93
N SER A 429 -19.51 -5.10 7.15
CA SER A 429 -19.55 -5.80 5.88
C SER A 429 -20.17 -4.93 4.81
N PHE A 430 -19.60 -4.99 3.59
CA PHE A 430 -20.07 -4.27 2.42
C PHE A 430 -20.34 -5.22 1.26
N LYS A 431 -21.33 -4.87 0.44
CA LYS A 431 -21.64 -5.45 -0.87
C LYS A 431 -21.93 -4.32 -1.87
N ASN A 432 -21.91 -4.63 -3.14
CA ASN A 432 -22.41 -3.75 -4.21
C ASN A 432 -21.88 -2.32 -4.14
N LEU A 433 -20.56 -2.15 -4.00
CA LEU A 433 -19.90 -0.85 -3.91
C LEU A 433 -19.58 -0.29 -5.29
N TYR A 434 -20.22 0.81 -5.66
CA TYR A 434 -20.07 1.44 -6.98
C TYR A 434 -19.85 2.95 -6.85
N VAL A 435 -19.09 3.49 -7.80
CA VAL A 435 -19.03 4.93 -8.08
C VAL A 435 -19.53 5.14 -9.50
N ASP A 436 -20.55 6.00 -9.68
CA ASP A 436 -21.17 6.29 -10.97
C ASP A 436 -21.59 5.00 -11.72
N LYS A 437 -22.36 4.16 -11.02
CA LYS A 437 -22.87 2.91 -11.58
C LYS A 437 -23.65 3.18 -12.86
N LYS A 438 -23.18 2.61 -13.97
CA LYS A 438 -23.97 2.62 -15.20
C LYS A 438 -25.19 1.74 -15.02
N GLU A 439 -26.39 2.29 -15.22
CA GLU A 439 -27.58 1.45 -15.33
C GLU A 439 -27.36 0.42 -16.44
N GLU A 440 -27.45 -0.86 -16.11
CA GLU A 440 -27.59 -1.89 -17.13
C GLU A 440 -28.90 -1.58 -17.84
N THR A 441 -28.81 -1.18 -19.11
CA THR A 441 -30.01 -1.07 -19.96
C THR A 441 -30.64 -2.45 -19.95
N LYS A 442 -31.79 -2.56 -19.24
CA LYS A 442 -32.59 -3.79 -19.22
C LYS A 442 -32.74 -4.20 -20.70
N PRO A 443 -32.37 -5.45 -21.07
CA PRO A 443 -32.58 -5.90 -22.43
C PRO A 443 -34.02 -5.57 -22.77
N SER A 444 -34.27 -4.82 -23.84
CA SER A 444 -35.62 -4.55 -24.31
C SER A 444 -36.33 -5.88 -24.38
N GLU A 445 -37.45 -6.03 -23.68
CA GLU A 445 -38.29 -7.23 -23.80
C GLU A 445 -38.38 -7.55 -25.29
N PRO A 446 -38.14 -8.81 -25.71
CA PRO A 446 -38.30 -9.16 -27.10
C PRO A 446 -39.73 -8.76 -27.47
N THR A 447 -39.85 -7.81 -28.40
CA THR A 447 -41.14 -7.38 -28.92
C THR A 447 -41.90 -8.65 -29.24
N LYS A 448 -43.01 -8.86 -28.53
CA LYS A 448 -43.93 -9.98 -28.76
C LYS A 448 -44.12 -10.08 -30.26
N PRO A 449 -43.85 -11.23 -30.90
CA PRO A 449 -44.07 -11.36 -32.32
C PRO A 449 -45.50 -10.87 -32.61
N SER A 450 -45.66 -9.89 -33.47
CA SER A 450 -46.98 -9.46 -33.95
C SER A 450 -47.74 -10.70 -34.37
N GLU A 451 -48.93 -10.91 -33.82
CA GLU A 451 -49.82 -12.01 -34.22
C GLU A 451 -49.88 -12.01 -35.76
N PRO A 452 -49.77 -13.20 -36.39
CA PRO A 452 -49.89 -13.30 -37.83
C PRO A 452 -51.27 -12.71 -38.23
N THR A 453 -51.26 -11.64 -38.99
CA THR A 453 -52.45 -11.06 -39.55
C THR A 453 -53.20 -12.19 -40.27
N LYS A 454 -54.42 -12.44 -39.80
CA LYS A 454 -55.37 -13.38 -40.41
C LYS A 454 -55.38 -13.10 -41.93
N PRO A 455 -55.22 -14.14 -42.80
CA PRO A 455 -55.29 -13.93 -44.24
C PRO A 455 -56.58 -13.29 -44.57
N SER A 456 -56.56 -12.11 -45.27
CA SER A 456 -57.72 -11.46 -45.83
C SER A 456 -58.35 -12.43 -46.81
N GLU A 457 -59.66 -12.64 -46.71
CA GLU A 457 -60.47 -13.38 -47.68
C GLU A 457 -60.20 -12.84 -49.11
N PRO A 458 -60.17 -13.76 -50.12
CA PRO A 458 -59.93 -13.34 -51.49
C PRO A 458 -61.05 -12.42 -51.97
N THR A 459 -60.75 -11.21 -52.27
CA THR A 459 -61.66 -10.25 -52.91
C THR A 459 -62.05 -10.79 -54.26
N LYS A 460 -63.38 -10.94 -54.49
CA LYS A 460 -64.04 -11.29 -55.76
C LYS A 460 -63.56 -10.32 -56.85
N PRO A 461 -63.23 -10.77 -58.10
CA PRO A 461 -62.71 -9.92 -59.10
C PRO A 461 -63.79 -8.88 -59.48
N SER A 462 -63.42 -7.61 -59.45
CA SER A 462 -64.25 -6.49 -60.00
C SER A 462 -64.26 -6.60 -61.49
N GLU A 463 -65.46 -6.77 -62.08
CA GLU A 463 -65.64 -6.73 -63.51
C GLU A 463 -65.34 -5.31 -64.02
N THR A 464 -64.40 -5.17 -64.91
CA THR A 464 -64.08 -3.96 -65.62
C THR A 464 -65.10 -3.76 -66.74
N PRO A 465 -65.76 -2.62 -66.88
CA PRO A 465 -66.66 -2.37 -68.01
C PRO A 465 -65.85 -2.39 -69.31
N LYS A 466 -66.29 -3.25 -70.26
CA LYS A 466 -65.76 -3.24 -71.63
C LYS A 466 -66.28 -2.00 -72.37
N THR A 467 -65.40 -1.09 -72.67
CA THR A 467 -65.65 0.03 -73.58
C THR A 467 -65.68 -0.50 -75.03
N ILE A 468 -66.84 -0.46 -75.67
CA ILE A 468 -67.01 -0.78 -77.09
C ILE A 468 -66.74 0.47 -77.91
N SER A 469 -65.65 0.51 -78.64
CA SER A 469 -65.39 1.57 -79.63
C SER A 469 -66.08 1.22 -80.96
N VAL A 470 -67.09 1.98 -81.36
CA VAL A 470 -67.72 1.88 -82.65
C VAL A 470 -67.02 2.86 -83.59
N THR A 471 -66.32 2.30 -84.62
CA THR A 471 -65.74 3.11 -85.70
C THR A 471 -66.74 3.18 -86.79
N LEU A 472 -67.36 4.37 -87.06
CA LEU A 472 -68.15 4.65 -88.19
C LEU A 472 -67.24 4.93 -89.38
N LYS A 473 -67.33 4.06 -90.44
CA LYS A 473 -66.79 4.38 -91.78
C LYS A 473 -67.80 5.25 -92.52
N GLY A 474 -67.41 6.48 -92.73
CA GLY A 474 -68.14 7.32 -93.69
C GLY A 474 -67.83 6.86 -95.10
N ASN A 475 -68.94 6.54 -95.86
CA ASN A 475 -68.85 6.39 -97.28
C ASN A 475 -68.98 7.77 -97.92
N GLY A 476 -68.09 7.99 -98.82
CA GLY A 476 -68.01 9.21 -99.55
C GLY A 476 -69.13 9.37 -100.57
N GLY A 477 -69.37 10.55 -100.88
CA GLY A 477 -70.04 11.11 -101.93
C GLY A 477 -69.57 12.50 -102.16
#